data_f979456c50c5bc19daab6d7fb80f75ea
#
_entry.id   f979456c50c5bc19daab6d7fb80f75ea
#
_cell.length_a   1.000
_cell.length_b   1.000
_cell.length_c   1.000
_cell.angle_alpha   90.00
_cell.angle_beta   90.00
_cell.angle_gamma   90.00
#
_symmetry.space_group_name_H-M   'P 1'
#
loop_
_entity.id
_entity.type
_entity.pdbx_description
1 polymer ?
#
loop_
_entity_poly.entity_id
_entity_poly.type
_entity_poly.pdbx_seq_one_letter_code
_entity_poly.pdbx_strand_id
1 'polypeptide(L)'
;MPLRLNTLRANTIANLAGQIWAFVVWLIVTPFYLRIVGAEGYGLIGFFIVLQAAIAVLDLGMSGLLNREMARGAAGAVEPAAMANLVRCLQWVYGPLCVLIAIALTAGSGWIASHWLQAPASADSHPVRAVRLMGLAVALQFPIVFYSFGLAGLQRQLLMNGLNSTMTTLRQVGVFAPLLLIAPTTEVFFAWQAATGALHSLVLARALWSALPKSGRRMPLDFKPLRALSRLTGSLAAVGLLTFLLTQTDRVLLSRLLPLADFGRYMLAATLAYGINRMAAPINTAVLPRFSELVALNRIERLKSFYHTSNQVVAVAIVPATVVLAVFAADVLRLWTGSDEVARMAAPVLALLAVGYGINATMTLAWALQVAYGQTRFGLVQSIVSVLFAVPAIAWAAMRFGAAGAASVWLLLNLGYLAITMPLIHRRILPGELASWYLRDVAPVASASVAAALLAARWLSPLPRGAAGLAQLALVSALTLAAGALASGFVRSQLRALAPRLV
;
A
#
# COMPACT_ATOMS: atom_id res chain seq x y z
N MET A 1 28.54 18.29 1.88
CA MET A 1 29.20 17.20 1.14
C MET A 1 28.20 16.72 0.08
N PRO A 2 28.44 16.88 -1.22
CA PRO A 2 27.45 16.48 -2.22
C PRO A 2 27.23 14.99 -2.10
N LEU A 3 25.96 14.58 -1.99
CA LEU A 3 25.54 13.17 -2.01
C LEU A 3 26.13 12.54 -3.27
N ARG A 4 27.03 11.57 -3.12
CA ARG A 4 27.58 10.85 -4.26
C ARG A 4 26.41 10.19 -4.99
N LEU A 5 26.30 10.34 -6.30
CA LEU A 5 25.26 9.76 -7.15
C LEU A 5 25.04 8.25 -6.86
N ASN A 6 26.12 7.56 -6.49
CA ASN A 6 26.09 6.16 -6.07
C ASN A 6 25.27 5.93 -4.77
N THR A 7 25.27 6.87 -3.82
CA THR A 7 24.49 6.75 -2.57
C THR A 7 23.00 6.92 -2.83
N LEU A 8 22.60 7.85 -3.72
CA LEU A 8 21.19 8.03 -4.10
C LEU A 8 20.65 6.78 -4.82
N ARG A 9 21.40 6.24 -5.78
CA ARG A 9 21.02 5.00 -6.47
C ARG A 9 20.90 3.83 -5.51
N ALA A 10 21.88 3.64 -4.62
CA ALA A 10 21.84 2.57 -3.62
C ALA A 10 20.64 2.70 -2.67
N ASN A 11 20.32 3.90 -2.20
CA ASN A 11 19.17 4.17 -1.35
C ASN A 11 17.84 3.90 -2.07
N THR A 12 17.71 4.30 -3.34
CA THR A 12 16.50 4.05 -4.13
C THR A 12 16.31 2.55 -4.35
N ILE A 13 17.36 1.82 -4.74
CA ILE A 13 17.30 0.37 -4.92
C ILE A 13 16.95 -0.32 -3.61
N ALA A 14 17.56 0.07 -2.48
CA ALA A 14 17.26 -0.50 -1.17
C ALA A 14 15.79 -0.28 -0.76
N ASN A 15 15.23 0.89 -1.02
CA ASN A 15 13.82 1.18 -0.73
C ASN A 15 12.87 0.32 -1.59
N LEU A 16 13.14 0.20 -2.89
CA LEU A 16 12.35 -0.64 -3.79
C LEU A 16 12.44 -2.12 -3.40
N ALA A 17 13.67 -2.61 -3.19
CA ALA A 17 13.90 -4.00 -2.77
C ALA A 17 13.19 -4.32 -1.45
N GLY A 18 13.26 -3.42 -0.45
CA GLY A 18 12.58 -3.60 0.83
C GLY A 18 11.05 -3.64 0.70
N GLN A 19 10.46 -2.78 -0.13
CA GLN A 19 9.02 -2.78 -0.38
C GLN A 19 8.56 -4.04 -1.13
N ILE A 20 9.29 -4.46 -2.16
CA ILE A 20 9.01 -5.68 -2.93
C ILE A 20 9.13 -6.89 -2.00
N TRP A 21 10.20 -6.97 -1.20
CA TRP A 21 10.40 -8.05 -0.25
C TRP A 21 9.24 -8.18 0.74
N ALA A 22 8.85 -7.08 1.38
CA ALA A 22 7.73 -7.09 2.33
C ALA A 22 6.42 -7.55 1.68
N PHE A 23 6.16 -7.14 0.43
CA PHE A 23 4.97 -7.56 -0.31
C PHE A 23 5.02 -9.04 -0.70
N VAL A 24 6.17 -9.52 -1.19
CA VAL A 24 6.36 -10.92 -1.58
C VAL A 24 6.23 -11.84 -0.35
N VAL A 25 6.86 -11.50 0.78
CA VAL A 25 6.72 -12.26 2.02
C VAL A 25 5.24 -12.32 2.42
N TRP A 26 4.53 -11.19 2.43
CA TRP A 26 3.11 -11.15 2.76
C TRP A 26 2.27 -12.02 1.81
N LEU A 27 2.52 -11.95 0.51
CA LEU A 27 1.81 -12.74 -0.49
C LEU A 27 2.02 -14.25 -0.28
N ILE A 28 3.25 -14.67 0.05
CA ILE A 28 3.58 -16.08 0.28
C ILE A 28 2.93 -16.61 1.57
N VAL A 29 2.98 -15.84 2.67
CA VAL A 29 2.51 -16.33 3.98
C VAL A 29 0.99 -16.32 4.13
N THR A 30 0.29 -15.44 3.43
CA THR A 30 -1.16 -15.25 3.54
C THR A 30 -1.99 -16.53 3.38
N PRO A 31 -1.78 -17.39 2.36
CA PRO A 31 -2.56 -18.63 2.23
C PRO A 31 -2.30 -19.61 3.37
N PHE A 32 -1.12 -19.62 3.94
CA PHE A 32 -0.81 -20.47 5.10
C PHE A 32 -1.53 -19.97 6.35
N TYR A 33 -1.60 -18.64 6.58
CA TYR A 33 -2.41 -18.09 7.65
C TYR A 33 -3.87 -18.53 7.53
N LEU A 34 -4.45 -18.37 6.33
CA LEU A 34 -5.81 -18.80 6.07
C LEU A 34 -6.04 -20.28 6.39
N ARG A 35 -5.09 -21.16 6.04
CA ARG A 35 -5.19 -22.60 6.31
C ARG A 35 -5.08 -22.94 7.80
N ILE A 36 -4.29 -22.19 8.54
CA ILE A 36 -4.01 -22.48 9.96
C ILE A 36 -5.10 -21.88 10.86
N VAL A 37 -5.47 -20.59 10.65
CA VAL A 37 -6.42 -19.91 11.53
C VAL A 37 -7.83 -19.82 10.97
N GLY A 38 -8.07 -20.33 9.76
CA GLY A 38 -9.38 -20.29 9.09
C GLY A 38 -9.77 -18.90 8.58
N ALA A 39 -10.96 -18.81 7.96
CA ALA A 39 -11.45 -17.58 7.36
C ALA A 39 -11.79 -16.50 8.42
N GLU A 40 -12.35 -16.90 9.55
CA GLU A 40 -12.66 -16.00 10.67
C GLU A 40 -11.37 -15.45 11.31
N GLY A 41 -10.40 -16.32 11.59
CA GLY A 41 -9.10 -15.92 12.10
C GLY A 41 -8.37 -14.97 11.14
N TYR A 42 -8.48 -15.21 9.82
CA TYR A 42 -7.95 -14.29 8.82
C TYR A 42 -8.71 -12.96 8.78
N GLY A 43 -10.01 -12.97 9.08
CA GLY A 43 -10.80 -11.76 9.29
C GLY A 43 -10.26 -10.91 10.46
N LEU A 44 -9.87 -11.54 11.58
CA LEU A 44 -9.20 -10.84 12.70
C LEU A 44 -7.82 -10.28 12.28
N ILE A 45 -7.05 -11.00 11.46
CA ILE A 45 -5.79 -10.48 10.89
C ILE A 45 -6.09 -9.28 9.98
N GLY A 46 -7.15 -9.34 9.18
CA GLY A 46 -7.62 -8.22 8.37
C GLY A 46 -7.99 -6.99 9.21
N PHE A 47 -8.72 -7.20 10.31
CA PHE A 47 -9.07 -6.13 11.23
C PHE A 47 -7.83 -5.52 11.92
N PHE A 48 -6.85 -6.34 12.27
CA PHE A 48 -5.56 -5.87 12.79
C PHE A 48 -4.87 -4.90 11.83
N ILE A 49 -4.86 -5.19 10.53
CA ILE A 49 -4.29 -4.30 9.50
C ILE A 49 -5.05 -2.97 9.44
N VAL A 50 -6.39 -3.02 9.51
CA VAL A 50 -7.23 -1.82 9.55
C VAL A 50 -6.94 -0.99 10.80
N LEU A 51 -6.82 -1.64 11.94
CA LEU A 51 -6.53 -0.99 13.21
C LEU A 51 -5.14 -0.33 13.21
N GLN A 52 -4.12 -1.01 12.65
CA GLN A 52 -2.79 -0.42 12.46
C GLN A 52 -2.85 0.84 11.59
N ALA A 53 -3.62 0.80 10.49
CA ALA A 53 -3.77 1.95 9.61
C ALA A 53 -4.52 3.12 10.29
N ALA A 54 -5.53 2.83 11.11
CA ALA A 54 -6.26 3.82 11.89
C ALA A 54 -5.36 4.48 12.96
N ILE A 55 -4.61 3.67 13.68
CA ILE A 55 -3.68 4.17 14.71
C ILE A 55 -2.50 4.95 14.10
N ALA A 56 -2.08 4.61 12.89
CA ALA A 56 -1.03 5.37 12.18
C ALA A 56 -1.41 6.85 11.95
N VAL A 57 -2.70 7.20 11.92
CA VAL A 57 -3.16 8.60 11.84
C VAL A 57 -2.75 9.39 13.09
N LEU A 58 -2.61 8.74 14.24
CA LEU A 58 -2.17 9.36 15.50
C LEU A 58 -0.69 9.80 15.48
N ASP A 59 0.06 9.41 14.45
CA ASP A 59 1.41 9.98 14.20
C ASP A 59 1.35 11.49 13.96
N LEU A 60 0.24 12.01 13.49
CA LEU A 60 0.00 13.44 13.25
C LEU A 60 1.12 14.13 12.45
N GLY A 61 1.85 13.38 11.63
CA GLY A 61 2.98 13.87 10.82
C GLY A 61 4.30 14.05 11.60
N MET A 62 4.39 13.60 12.85
CA MET A 62 5.60 13.67 13.66
C MET A 62 6.77 12.91 13.06
N SER A 63 6.51 11.74 12.46
CA SER A 63 7.54 10.98 11.74
C SER A 63 8.09 11.74 10.53
N GLY A 64 7.23 12.41 9.76
CA GLY A 64 7.63 13.26 8.64
C GLY A 64 8.49 14.46 9.10
N LEU A 65 8.11 15.07 10.23
CA LEU A 65 8.90 16.12 10.86
C LEU A 65 10.28 15.62 11.26
N LEU A 66 10.35 14.48 11.95
CA LEU A 66 11.62 13.88 12.34
C LEU A 66 12.51 13.61 11.11
N ASN A 67 11.95 13.04 10.05
CA ASN A 67 12.69 12.79 8.81
C ASN A 67 13.32 14.08 8.27
N ARG A 68 12.55 15.16 8.17
CA ARG A 68 13.01 16.45 7.68
C ARG A 68 14.15 17.02 8.53
N GLU A 69 13.99 17.04 9.85
CA GLU A 69 15.00 17.63 10.75
C GLU A 69 16.27 16.78 10.82
N MET A 70 16.14 15.44 10.74
CA MET A 70 17.29 14.54 10.62
C MET A 70 18.04 14.76 9.29
N ALA A 71 17.33 14.97 8.18
CA ALA A 71 17.95 15.28 6.88
C ALA A 71 18.69 16.62 6.90
N ARG A 72 18.13 17.65 7.57
CA ARG A 72 18.80 18.93 7.77
C ARG A 72 20.06 18.79 8.65
N GLY A 73 19.98 17.94 9.69
CA GLY A 73 21.13 17.63 10.53
C GLY A 73 22.22 16.87 9.78
N ALA A 74 21.86 15.91 8.94
CA ALA A 74 22.80 15.19 8.07
C ALA A 74 23.51 16.13 7.06
N ALA A 75 22.87 17.24 6.68
CA ALA A 75 23.44 18.30 5.86
C ALA A 75 24.25 19.34 6.66
N GLY A 76 24.35 19.20 7.98
CA GLY A 76 25.09 20.14 8.85
C GLY A 76 24.31 21.40 9.25
N ALA A 77 23.02 21.49 8.91
CA ALA A 77 22.18 22.66 9.20
C ALA A 77 21.52 22.64 10.60
N VAL A 78 21.68 21.54 11.35
CA VAL A 78 21.15 21.36 12.71
C VAL A 78 22.23 20.77 13.60
N GLU A 79 22.38 21.31 14.80
CA GLU A 79 23.37 20.86 15.77
C GLU A 79 23.07 19.42 16.26
N PRO A 80 24.07 18.53 16.42
CA PRO A 80 23.89 17.17 16.90
C PRO A 80 23.11 17.07 18.21
N ALA A 81 23.32 18.00 19.14
CA ALA A 81 22.59 18.05 20.41
C ALA A 81 21.08 18.31 20.20
N ALA A 82 20.74 19.20 19.27
CA ALA A 82 19.34 19.49 18.93
C ALA A 82 18.63 18.31 18.25
N MET A 83 19.35 17.56 17.40
CA MET A 83 18.82 16.32 16.80
C MET A 83 18.49 15.28 17.87
N ALA A 84 19.42 15.02 18.78
CA ALA A 84 19.21 14.10 19.90
C ALA A 84 18.09 14.55 20.84
N ASN A 85 17.98 15.88 21.08
CA ASN A 85 16.88 16.44 21.86
C ASN A 85 15.51 16.22 21.18
N LEU A 86 15.42 16.45 19.88
CA LEU A 86 14.18 16.22 19.12
C LEU A 86 13.73 14.76 19.22
N VAL A 87 14.64 13.79 19.04
CA VAL A 87 14.32 12.37 19.20
C VAL A 87 13.79 12.08 20.61
N ARG A 88 14.43 12.61 21.66
CA ARG A 88 13.96 12.45 23.05
C ARG A 88 12.58 13.05 23.26
N CYS A 89 12.36 14.29 22.81
CA CYS A 89 11.05 14.94 22.93
C CYS A 89 9.93 14.13 22.25
N LEU A 90 10.19 13.63 21.05
CA LEU A 90 9.20 12.79 20.34
C LEU A 90 9.00 11.46 21.06
N GLN A 91 10.04 10.81 21.59
CA GLN A 91 9.89 9.59 22.40
C GLN A 91 9.01 9.83 23.64
N TRP A 92 9.13 11.01 24.29
CA TRP A 92 8.26 11.41 25.39
C TRP A 92 6.80 11.63 24.98
N VAL A 93 6.51 11.87 23.72
CA VAL A 93 5.14 11.92 23.17
C VAL A 93 4.67 10.51 22.77
N TYR A 94 5.52 9.74 22.08
CA TYR A 94 5.16 8.40 21.61
C TYR A 94 4.98 7.39 22.74
N GLY A 95 5.77 7.47 23.81
CA GLY A 95 5.67 6.55 24.94
C GLY A 95 4.27 6.54 25.58
N PRO A 96 3.80 7.68 26.11
CA PRO A 96 2.44 7.80 26.65
C PRO A 96 1.36 7.45 25.61
N LEU A 97 1.55 7.80 24.35
CA LEU A 97 0.59 7.46 23.29
C LEU A 97 0.52 5.94 23.06
N CYS A 98 1.63 5.22 23.07
CA CYS A 98 1.65 3.76 23.02
C CYS A 98 0.90 3.15 24.22
N VAL A 99 1.13 3.66 25.41
CA VAL A 99 0.41 3.21 26.63
C VAL A 99 -1.09 3.49 26.51
N LEU A 100 -1.46 4.68 26.06
CA LEU A 100 -2.86 5.05 25.85
C LEU A 100 -3.52 4.13 24.80
N ILE A 101 -2.88 3.84 23.68
CA ILE A 101 -3.36 2.91 22.66
C ILE A 101 -3.55 1.51 23.27
N ALA A 102 -2.56 1.01 24.00
CA ALA A 102 -2.63 -0.29 24.65
C ALA A 102 -3.81 -0.36 25.63
N ILE A 103 -3.98 0.64 26.51
CA ILE A 103 -5.07 0.72 27.49
C ILE A 103 -6.42 0.82 26.78
N ALA A 104 -6.57 1.73 25.82
CA ALA A 104 -7.83 1.97 25.13
C ALA A 104 -8.33 0.72 24.39
N LEU A 105 -7.43 0.03 23.65
CA LEU A 105 -7.77 -1.17 22.90
C LEU A 105 -7.98 -2.38 23.81
N THR A 106 -7.23 -2.50 24.90
CA THR A 106 -7.39 -3.58 25.86
C THR A 106 -8.69 -3.41 26.66
N ALA A 107 -8.97 -2.21 27.15
CA ALA A 107 -10.23 -1.91 27.86
C ALA A 107 -11.45 -2.02 26.92
N GLY A 108 -11.32 -1.54 25.68
CA GLY A 108 -12.37 -1.61 24.67
C GLY A 108 -12.55 -2.98 24.01
N SER A 109 -11.70 -3.96 24.31
CA SER A 109 -11.67 -5.26 23.61
C SER A 109 -12.99 -6.02 23.66
N GLY A 110 -13.68 -6.00 24.77
CA GLY A 110 -15.00 -6.65 24.92
C GLY A 110 -16.05 -6.01 24.01
N TRP A 111 -16.10 -4.68 23.99
CA TRP A 111 -17.03 -3.94 23.12
C TRP A 111 -16.70 -4.14 21.64
N ILE A 112 -15.41 -4.08 21.26
CA ILE A 112 -14.95 -4.30 19.89
C ILE A 112 -15.33 -5.71 19.41
N ALA A 113 -15.09 -6.74 20.22
CA ALA A 113 -15.39 -8.11 19.86
C ALA A 113 -16.89 -8.36 19.69
N SER A 114 -17.74 -7.86 20.62
CA SER A 114 -19.17 -8.16 20.63
C SER A 114 -20.00 -7.24 19.74
N HIS A 115 -19.70 -5.94 19.67
CA HIS A 115 -20.53 -4.95 18.97
C HIS A 115 -19.96 -4.50 17.63
N TRP A 116 -18.64 -4.61 17.44
CA TRP A 116 -18.02 -4.20 16.19
C TRP A 116 -17.80 -5.38 15.25
N LEU A 117 -17.13 -6.43 15.71
CA LEU A 117 -16.74 -7.56 14.86
C LEU A 117 -17.83 -8.60 14.71
N GLN A 118 -18.92 -8.52 15.49
CA GLN A 118 -20.00 -9.51 15.51
C GLN A 118 -19.45 -10.95 15.55
N ALA A 119 -18.38 -11.15 16.32
CA ALA A 119 -17.72 -12.43 16.41
C ALA A 119 -18.67 -13.47 17.02
N PRO A 120 -18.83 -14.65 16.39
CA PRO A 120 -19.68 -15.69 16.95
C PRO A 120 -19.13 -16.12 18.33
N ALA A 121 -20.04 -16.33 19.28
CA ALA A 121 -19.71 -16.85 20.60
C ALA A 121 -19.44 -18.37 20.55
N SER A 122 -18.56 -18.81 19.66
CA SER A 122 -18.13 -20.22 19.60
C SER A 122 -17.20 -20.53 20.76
N ALA A 123 -17.33 -21.71 21.37
CA ALA A 123 -16.63 -22.10 22.58
C ALA A 123 -15.09 -22.09 22.42
N ASP A 124 -14.57 -22.21 21.21
CA ASP A 124 -13.14 -22.32 20.90
C ASP A 124 -12.49 -20.98 20.49
N SER A 125 -13.27 -19.94 20.19
CA SER A 125 -12.73 -18.62 19.85
C SER A 125 -12.89 -17.65 21.02
N HIS A 126 -11.79 -17.21 21.62
CA HIS A 126 -11.78 -16.13 22.61
C HIS A 126 -11.52 -14.79 21.91
N PRO A 127 -12.47 -14.23 21.12
CA PRO A 127 -12.25 -13.03 20.32
C PRO A 127 -11.81 -11.83 21.16
N VAL A 128 -12.26 -11.76 22.41
CA VAL A 128 -11.85 -10.71 23.34
C VAL A 128 -10.36 -10.79 23.69
N ARG A 129 -9.81 -12.01 23.89
CA ARG A 129 -8.38 -12.19 24.15
C ARG A 129 -7.54 -11.85 22.91
N ALA A 130 -8.01 -12.28 21.74
CA ALA A 130 -7.36 -11.95 20.47
C ALA A 130 -7.31 -10.42 20.27
N VAL A 131 -8.42 -9.69 20.49
CA VAL A 131 -8.48 -8.23 20.38
C VAL A 131 -7.58 -7.53 21.43
N ARG A 132 -7.47 -8.06 22.65
CA ARG A 132 -6.52 -7.53 23.66
C ARG A 132 -5.08 -7.64 23.19
N LEU A 133 -4.67 -8.82 22.75
CA LEU A 133 -3.32 -9.04 22.23
C LEU A 133 -3.06 -8.24 20.96
N MET A 134 -4.07 -8.10 20.10
CA MET A 134 -4.03 -7.21 18.92
C MET A 134 -3.76 -5.76 19.34
N GLY A 135 -4.46 -5.25 20.34
CA GLY A 135 -4.25 -3.90 20.88
C GLY A 135 -2.83 -3.68 21.39
N LEU A 136 -2.29 -4.64 22.13
CA LEU A 136 -0.90 -4.63 22.58
C LEU A 136 0.08 -4.66 21.39
N ALA A 137 -0.18 -5.51 20.40
CA ALA A 137 0.66 -5.61 19.21
C ALA A 137 0.69 -4.29 18.42
N VAL A 138 -0.45 -3.63 18.23
CA VAL A 138 -0.53 -2.32 17.57
C VAL A 138 0.26 -1.26 18.34
N ALA A 139 0.08 -1.19 19.65
CA ALA A 139 0.77 -0.23 20.50
C ALA A 139 2.31 -0.39 20.44
N LEU A 140 2.79 -1.64 20.49
CA LEU A 140 4.23 -1.95 20.44
C LEU A 140 4.84 -1.76 19.04
N GLN A 141 4.03 -1.85 17.98
CA GLN A 141 4.46 -1.62 16.60
C GLN A 141 4.37 -0.15 16.19
N PHE A 142 3.59 0.67 16.89
CA PHE A 142 3.38 2.07 16.54
C PHE A 142 4.68 2.90 16.40
N PRO A 143 5.72 2.73 17.25
CA PRO A 143 6.97 3.49 17.12
C PRO A 143 7.86 3.08 15.93
N ILE A 144 7.58 1.96 15.24
CA ILE A 144 8.41 1.46 14.11
C ILE A 144 8.51 2.53 13.01
N VAL A 145 7.40 3.18 12.67
CA VAL A 145 7.36 4.23 11.64
C VAL A 145 8.23 5.40 12.04
N PHE A 146 8.09 5.88 13.27
CA PHE A 146 8.88 6.96 13.83
C PHE A 146 10.39 6.72 13.71
N TYR A 147 10.89 5.56 14.20
CA TYR A 147 12.32 5.24 14.14
C TYR A 147 12.80 5.03 12.69
N SER A 148 11.98 4.42 11.83
CA SER A 148 12.30 4.25 10.41
C SER A 148 12.47 5.60 9.70
N PHE A 149 11.58 6.55 9.93
CA PHE A 149 11.67 7.89 9.34
C PHE A 149 12.89 8.66 9.86
N GLY A 150 13.26 8.47 11.13
CA GLY A 150 14.50 9.04 11.69
C GLY A 150 15.74 8.52 10.96
N LEU A 151 15.87 7.20 10.75
CA LEU A 151 16.97 6.59 10.00
C LEU A 151 16.98 7.03 8.53
N ALA A 152 15.81 7.12 7.89
CA ALA A 152 15.68 7.60 6.53
C ALA A 152 16.18 9.05 6.39
N GLY A 153 15.82 9.93 7.34
CA GLY A 153 16.31 11.32 7.40
C GLY A 153 17.83 11.41 7.55
N LEU A 154 18.44 10.54 8.35
CA LEU A 154 19.89 10.42 8.47
C LEU A 154 20.57 9.80 7.22
N GLN A 155 19.84 9.58 6.13
CA GLN A 155 20.32 8.93 4.90
C GLN A 155 20.86 7.50 5.12
N ARG A 156 20.41 6.82 6.20
CA ARG A 156 20.74 5.43 6.52
C ARG A 156 19.71 4.43 5.98
N GLN A 157 19.26 4.65 4.73
CA GLN A 157 18.16 3.90 4.15
C GLN A 157 18.48 2.41 3.94
N LEU A 158 19.74 2.07 3.63
CA LEU A 158 20.17 0.67 3.51
C LEU A 158 20.04 -0.06 4.87
N LEU A 159 20.50 0.56 5.95
CA LEU A 159 20.36 0.00 7.31
C LEU A 159 18.89 -0.13 7.70
N MET A 160 18.10 0.93 7.48
CA MET A 160 16.66 0.94 7.76
C MET A 160 15.92 -0.18 7.02
N ASN A 161 16.14 -0.30 5.71
CA ASN A 161 15.46 -1.34 4.91
C ASN A 161 15.94 -2.75 5.25
N GLY A 162 17.23 -2.93 5.54
CA GLY A 162 17.78 -4.21 6.02
C GLY A 162 17.10 -4.67 7.31
N LEU A 163 17.05 -3.78 8.32
CA LEU A 163 16.39 -4.07 9.59
C LEU A 163 14.88 -4.32 9.42
N ASN A 164 14.19 -3.46 8.66
CA ASN A 164 12.76 -3.62 8.40
C ASN A 164 12.46 -4.95 7.67
N SER A 165 13.24 -5.32 6.65
CA SER A 165 13.06 -6.59 5.92
C SER A 165 13.30 -7.79 6.81
N THR A 166 14.39 -7.79 7.61
CA THR A 166 14.70 -8.88 8.55
C THR A 166 13.60 -9.02 9.61
N MET A 167 13.20 -7.93 10.25
CA MET A 167 12.17 -7.95 11.29
C MET A 167 10.78 -8.29 10.71
N THR A 168 10.46 -7.86 9.49
CA THR A 168 9.23 -8.25 8.81
C THR A 168 9.23 -9.74 8.50
N THR A 169 10.34 -10.29 8.02
CA THR A 169 10.48 -11.74 7.79
C THR A 169 10.32 -12.52 9.08
N LEU A 170 11.03 -12.12 10.15
CA LEU A 170 10.88 -12.74 11.46
C LEU A 170 9.44 -12.71 11.97
N ARG A 171 8.76 -11.58 11.81
CA ARG A 171 7.38 -11.39 12.25
C ARG A 171 6.40 -12.23 11.44
N GLN A 172 6.53 -12.23 10.11
CA GLN A 172 5.56 -12.88 9.23
C GLN A 172 5.84 -14.38 9.01
N VAL A 173 7.11 -14.77 8.91
CA VAL A 173 7.48 -16.18 8.72
C VAL A 173 7.70 -16.87 10.07
N GLY A 174 8.34 -16.19 11.01
CA GLY A 174 8.63 -16.76 12.32
C GLY A 174 7.39 -17.14 13.14
N VAL A 175 6.23 -16.56 12.85
CA VAL A 175 4.96 -16.91 13.52
C VAL A 175 4.52 -18.34 13.28
N PHE A 176 4.99 -19.00 12.22
CA PHE A 176 4.67 -20.40 11.99
C PHE A 176 5.21 -21.31 13.09
N ALA A 177 6.37 -20.99 13.68
CA ALA A 177 6.90 -21.77 14.77
C ALA A 177 5.94 -21.85 15.97
N PRO A 178 5.51 -20.74 16.61
CA PRO A 178 4.55 -20.84 17.71
C PRO A 178 3.16 -21.32 17.27
N LEU A 179 2.69 -21.04 16.05
CA LEU A 179 1.41 -21.58 15.57
C LEU A 179 1.43 -23.10 15.42
N LEU A 180 2.55 -23.71 15.08
CA LEU A 180 2.69 -25.16 14.91
C LEU A 180 3.09 -25.87 16.22
N LEU A 181 3.88 -25.22 17.09
CA LEU A 181 4.44 -25.84 18.29
C LEU A 181 3.58 -25.60 19.55
N ILE A 182 2.80 -24.50 19.61
CA ILE A 182 2.00 -24.15 20.79
C ILE A 182 0.52 -24.39 20.50
N ALA A 183 -0.08 -23.60 19.62
CA ALA A 183 -1.48 -23.75 19.18
C ALA A 183 -1.78 -22.94 17.91
N PRO A 184 -2.61 -23.47 16.99
CA PRO A 184 -2.99 -22.81 15.74
C PRO A 184 -4.11 -21.76 15.97
N THR A 185 -3.91 -20.83 16.92
CA THR A 185 -4.92 -19.86 17.33
C THR A 185 -4.52 -18.43 17.02
N THR A 186 -5.51 -17.55 16.93
CA THR A 186 -5.31 -16.12 16.72
C THR A 186 -4.62 -15.44 17.90
N GLU A 187 -4.80 -15.94 19.12
CA GLU A 187 -4.10 -15.45 20.31
C GLU A 187 -2.59 -15.66 20.20
N VAL A 188 -2.16 -16.84 19.79
CA VAL A 188 -0.73 -17.14 19.56
C VAL A 188 -0.17 -16.25 18.44
N PHE A 189 -0.96 -16.05 17.37
CA PHE A 189 -0.58 -15.14 16.30
C PHE A 189 -0.34 -13.71 16.81
N PHE A 190 -1.30 -13.13 17.56
CA PHE A 190 -1.17 -11.75 18.05
C PHE A 190 -0.16 -11.60 19.18
N ALA A 191 0.03 -12.61 20.02
CA ALA A 191 1.11 -12.62 21.01
C ALA A 191 2.49 -12.55 20.32
N TRP A 192 2.69 -13.31 19.25
CA TRP A 192 3.89 -13.23 18.43
C TRP A 192 4.06 -11.87 17.74
N GLN A 193 2.97 -11.30 17.22
CA GLN A 193 2.97 -9.96 16.63
C GLN A 193 3.37 -8.89 17.66
N ALA A 194 2.93 -9.03 18.91
CA ALA A 194 3.30 -8.12 20.00
C ALA A 194 4.79 -8.27 20.37
N ALA A 195 5.26 -9.49 20.59
CA ALA A 195 6.64 -9.76 20.97
C ALA A 195 7.64 -9.30 19.90
N THR A 196 7.39 -9.68 18.63
CA THR A 196 8.26 -9.29 17.51
C THR A 196 8.11 -7.80 17.18
N GLY A 197 6.94 -7.20 17.41
CA GLY A 197 6.71 -5.75 17.29
C GLY A 197 7.53 -4.96 18.30
N ALA A 198 7.56 -5.38 19.56
CA ALA A 198 8.42 -4.80 20.59
C ALA A 198 9.91 -4.91 20.22
N LEU A 199 10.34 -6.10 19.82
CA LEU A 199 11.72 -6.32 19.37
C LEU A 199 12.09 -5.41 18.20
N HIS A 200 11.21 -5.30 17.19
CA HIS A 200 11.43 -4.44 16.02
C HIS A 200 11.58 -2.97 16.43
N SER A 201 10.67 -2.47 17.28
CA SER A 201 10.74 -1.10 17.80
C SER A 201 12.04 -0.83 18.57
N LEU A 202 12.48 -1.77 19.41
CA LEU A 202 13.74 -1.68 20.17
C LEU A 202 14.97 -1.69 19.26
N VAL A 203 15.01 -2.59 18.26
CA VAL A 203 16.12 -2.67 17.30
C VAL A 203 16.24 -1.38 16.50
N LEU A 204 15.13 -0.83 16.00
CA LEU A 204 15.16 0.45 15.27
C LEU A 204 15.50 1.63 16.18
N ALA A 205 15.00 1.65 17.43
CA ALA A 205 15.36 2.67 18.40
C ALA A 205 16.88 2.69 18.65
N ARG A 206 17.46 1.51 18.91
CA ARG A 206 18.91 1.37 19.11
C ARG A 206 19.70 1.78 17.85
N ALA A 207 19.23 1.38 16.67
CA ALA A 207 19.85 1.75 15.40
C ALA A 207 19.82 3.27 15.17
N LEU A 208 18.67 3.93 15.44
CA LEU A 208 18.58 5.38 15.32
C LEU A 208 19.54 6.09 16.30
N TRP A 209 19.53 5.70 17.58
CA TRP A 209 20.43 6.30 18.58
C TRP A 209 21.90 6.07 18.25
N SER A 210 22.30 4.92 17.73
CA SER A 210 23.66 4.65 17.30
C SER A 210 24.08 5.44 16.05
N ALA A 211 23.12 5.78 15.19
CA ALA A 211 23.34 6.52 13.96
C ALA A 211 23.40 8.05 14.16
N LEU A 212 22.89 8.55 15.28
CA LEU A 212 22.95 9.98 15.61
C LEU A 212 24.41 10.42 15.82
N PRO A 213 24.79 11.62 15.33
CA PRO A 213 26.11 12.19 15.60
C PRO A 213 26.30 12.36 17.12
N LYS A 214 27.45 11.95 17.61
CA LYS A 214 27.78 12.08 19.03
C LYS A 214 27.88 13.58 19.40
N SER A 215 27.13 14.01 20.39
CA SER A 215 27.22 15.36 20.98
C SER A 215 27.88 15.26 22.33
N GLY A 216 28.95 16.04 22.55
CA GLY A 216 29.56 16.16 23.87
C GLY A 216 28.70 16.91 24.90
N ARG A 217 27.60 17.54 24.49
CA ARG A 217 26.68 18.32 25.31
C ARG A 217 25.31 17.64 25.38
N ARG A 218 24.85 17.34 26.61
CA ARG A 218 23.45 16.93 26.82
C ARG A 218 22.62 18.22 26.98
N MET A 219 21.77 18.50 26.00
CA MET A 219 20.76 19.56 26.16
C MET A 219 19.64 19.08 27.10
N PRO A 220 19.10 19.95 27.95
CA PRO A 220 17.86 19.67 28.68
C PRO A 220 16.72 19.39 27.72
N LEU A 221 15.70 18.71 28.19
CA LEU A 221 14.48 18.43 27.40
C LEU A 221 13.82 19.78 27.06
N ASP A 222 13.82 20.15 25.80
CA ASP A 222 13.20 21.40 25.32
C ASP A 222 12.15 21.05 24.22
N PHE A 223 10.87 21.30 24.54
CA PHE A 223 9.75 21.10 23.64
C PHE A 223 9.44 22.29 22.71
N LYS A 224 10.20 23.39 22.81
CA LYS A 224 10.00 24.57 21.93
C LYS A 224 10.10 24.24 20.46
N PRO A 225 11.05 23.40 19.97
CA PRO A 225 11.09 22.99 18.57
C PRO A 225 9.81 22.29 18.11
N LEU A 226 9.23 21.44 18.96
CA LEU A 226 7.99 20.72 18.65
C LEU A 226 6.80 21.69 18.53
N ARG A 227 6.73 22.69 19.41
CA ARG A 227 5.70 23.72 19.39
C ARG A 227 5.81 24.65 18.17
N ALA A 228 7.03 25.01 17.77
CA ALA A 228 7.29 25.83 16.60
C ALA A 228 6.85 25.13 15.29
N LEU A 229 6.85 23.81 15.26
CA LEU A 229 6.54 22.99 14.10
C LEU A 229 5.09 22.49 14.08
N SER A 230 4.26 22.86 15.07
CA SER A 230 2.87 22.40 15.21
C SER A 230 1.98 22.71 14.00
N ARG A 231 2.19 23.84 13.30
CA ARG A 231 1.48 24.18 12.06
C ARG A 231 1.79 23.21 10.92
N LEU A 232 3.05 22.76 10.82
CA LEU A 232 3.45 21.80 9.78
C LEU A 232 2.87 20.42 10.07
N THR A 233 2.94 19.98 11.33
CA THR A 233 2.37 18.68 11.74
C THR A 233 0.85 18.65 11.54
N GLY A 234 0.14 19.73 11.81
CA GLY A 234 -1.32 19.83 11.59
C GLY A 234 -1.72 19.64 10.13
N SER A 235 -0.98 20.22 9.19
CA SER A 235 -1.26 20.03 7.75
C SER A 235 -0.96 18.59 7.28
N LEU A 236 0.12 17.99 7.76
CA LEU A 236 0.47 16.59 7.47
C LEU A 236 -0.53 15.62 8.09
N ALA A 237 -1.03 15.89 9.29
CA ALA A 237 -2.08 15.13 9.95
C ALA A 237 -3.38 15.13 9.15
N ALA A 238 -3.80 16.29 8.64
CA ALA A 238 -5.01 16.42 7.81
C ALA A 238 -4.88 15.61 6.51
N VAL A 239 -3.73 15.65 5.85
CA VAL A 239 -3.44 14.83 4.66
C VAL A 239 -3.45 13.33 5.03
N GLY A 240 -2.84 12.96 6.15
CA GLY A 240 -2.83 11.58 6.65
C GLY A 240 -4.24 11.05 6.93
N LEU A 241 -5.08 11.83 7.61
CA LEU A 241 -6.48 11.49 7.90
C LEU A 241 -7.28 11.32 6.61
N LEU A 242 -7.16 12.25 5.67
CA LEU A 242 -7.86 12.17 4.40
C LEU A 242 -7.41 10.95 3.58
N THR A 243 -6.11 10.65 3.57
CA THR A 243 -5.57 9.45 2.92
C THR A 243 -6.12 8.19 3.57
N PHE A 244 -6.16 8.13 4.90
CA PHE A 244 -6.76 7.01 5.64
C PHE A 244 -8.23 6.82 5.26
N LEU A 245 -9.02 7.88 5.28
CA LEU A 245 -10.43 7.82 4.90
C LEU A 245 -10.63 7.35 3.46
N LEU A 246 -9.80 7.79 2.52
CA LEU A 246 -9.90 7.36 1.14
C LEU A 246 -9.52 5.89 0.91
N THR A 247 -8.53 5.40 1.66
CA THR A 247 -7.92 4.10 1.36
C THR A 247 -8.35 2.98 2.29
N GLN A 248 -9.00 3.29 3.42
CA GLN A 248 -9.36 2.31 4.44
C GLN A 248 -10.86 2.30 4.80
N THR A 249 -11.65 3.24 4.30
CA THR A 249 -13.08 3.33 4.65
C THR A 249 -13.85 2.05 4.32
N ASP A 250 -13.58 1.44 3.16
CA ASP A 250 -14.16 0.17 2.76
C ASP A 250 -13.91 -0.91 3.82
N ARG A 251 -12.66 -1.07 4.24
CA ARG A 251 -12.25 -2.09 5.21
C ARG A 251 -12.80 -1.81 6.61
N VAL A 252 -12.79 -0.54 7.03
CA VAL A 252 -13.38 -0.12 8.32
C VAL A 252 -14.87 -0.42 8.35
N LEU A 253 -15.62 -0.04 7.32
CA LEU A 253 -17.05 -0.30 7.26
C LEU A 253 -17.36 -1.81 7.16
N LEU A 254 -16.64 -2.53 6.30
CA LEU A 254 -16.86 -3.95 6.11
C LEU A 254 -16.51 -4.79 7.34
N SER A 255 -15.50 -4.39 8.12
CA SER A 255 -15.17 -5.07 9.38
C SER A 255 -16.30 -5.06 10.39
N ARG A 256 -17.25 -4.09 10.27
CA ARG A 256 -18.45 -4.00 11.12
C ARG A 256 -19.70 -4.59 10.48
N LEU A 257 -19.84 -4.45 9.15
CA LEU A 257 -21.07 -4.78 8.44
C LEU A 257 -21.13 -6.24 7.98
N LEU A 258 -19.98 -6.90 7.82
CA LEU A 258 -19.92 -8.27 7.34
C LEU A 258 -19.58 -9.26 8.46
N PRO A 259 -20.07 -10.51 8.36
CA PRO A 259 -19.55 -11.60 9.17
C PRO A 259 -18.01 -11.70 9.01
N LEU A 260 -17.33 -12.07 10.09
CA LEU A 260 -15.86 -12.04 10.15
C LEU A 260 -15.19 -12.90 9.04
N ALA A 261 -15.80 -14.04 8.70
CA ALA A 261 -15.33 -14.89 7.61
C ALA A 261 -15.43 -14.21 6.23
N ASP A 262 -16.53 -13.50 5.97
CA ASP A 262 -16.72 -12.78 4.70
C ASP A 262 -15.80 -11.57 4.61
N PHE A 263 -15.58 -10.87 5.72
CA PHE A 263 -14.58 -9.83 5.81
C PHE A 263 -13.17 -10.38 5.56
N GLY A 264 -12.84 -11.57 6.08
CA GLY A 264 -11.59 -12.26 5.79
C GLY A 264 -11.41 -12.56 4.30
N ARG A 265 -12.45 -13.06 3.63
CA ARG A 265 -12.46 -13.30 2.17
C ARG A 265 -12.29 -12.01 1.37
N TYR A 266 -12.94 -10.91 1.79
CA TYR A 266 -12.73 -9.59 1.21
C TYR A 266 -11.27 -9.14 1.34
N MET A 267 -10.67 -9.28 2.52
CA MET A 267 -9.29 -8.89 2.77
C MET A 267 -8.28 -9.70 1.92
N LEU A 268 -8.55 -10.98 1.65
CA LEU A 268 -7.76 -11.79 0.71
C LEU A 268 -7.80 -11.21 -0.71
N ALA A 269 -9.01 -10.96 -1.23
CA ALA A 269 -9.19 -10.34 -2.54
C ALA A 269 -8.53 -8.96 -2.62
N ALA A 270 -8.74 -8.12 -1.60
CA ALA A 270 -8.14 -6.79 -1.52
C ALA A 270 -6.61 -6.82 -1.48
N THR A 271 -6.00 -7.82 -0.84
CA THR A 271 -4.54 -7.98 -0.80
C THR A 271 -3.96 -8.21 -2.19
N LEU A 272 -4.55 -9.10 -2.98
CA LEU A 272 -4.12 -9.36 -4.37
C LEU A 272 -4.36 -8.15 -5.27
N ALA A 273 -5.56 -7.57 -5.22
CA ALA A 273 -5.91 -6.42 -6.04
C ALA A 273 -5.02 -5.19 -5.75
N TYR A 274 -4.69 -4.94 -4.48
CA TYR A 274 -3.80 -3.84 -4.09
C TYR A 274 -2.36 -4.02 -4.62
N GLY A 275 -1.96 -5.25 -4.94
CA GLY A 275 -0.69 -5.53 -5.61
C GLY A 275 -0.50 -4.75 -6.91
N ILE A 276 -1.59 -4.52 -7.67
CA ILE A 276 -1.58 -3.71 -8.90
C ILE A 276 -1.10 -2.28 -8.60
N ASN A 277 -1.59 -1.67 -7.54
CA ASN A 277 -1.20 -0.31 -7.15
C ASN A 277 0.28 -0.22 -6.74
N ARG A 278 0.82 -1.28 -6.13
CA ARG A 278 2.24 -1.39 -5.78
C ARG A 278 3.15 -1.41 -7.02
N MET A 279 2.68 -1.92 -8.15
CA MET A 279 3.44 -1.92 -9.41
C MET A 279 3.57 -0.52 -10.02
N ALA A 280 2.60 0.37 -9.81
CA ALA A 280 2.62 1.74 -10.35
C ALA A 280 3.55 2.69 -9.56
N ALA A 281 3.75 2.45 -8.26
CA ALA A 281 4.48 3.35 -7.37
C ALA A 281 5.94 3.63 -7.80
N PRO A 282 6.76 2.64 -8.22
CA PRO A 282 8.11 2.87 -8.70
C PRO A 282 8.17 3.75 -9.96
N ILE A 283 7.22 3.55 -10.88
CA ILE A 283 7.15 4.33 -12.13
C ILE A 283 6.84 5.79 -11.79
N ASN A 284 5.87 6.03 -10.92
CA ASN A 284 5.52 7.37 -10.47
C ASN A 284 6.71 8.09 -9.83
N THR A 285 7.44 7.41 -8.95
CA THR A 285 8.63 7.96 -8.28
C THR A 285 9.73 8.33 -9.27
N ALA A 286 9.92 7.54 -10.33
CA ALA A 286 10.93 7.80 -11.36
C ALA A 286 10.55 8.95 -12.30
N VAL A 287 9.25 9.10 -12.59
CA VAL A 287 8.76 10.07 -13.60
C VAL A 287 8.56 11.47 -13.01
N LEU A 288 8.15 11.60 -11.76
CA LEU A 288 7.82 12.88 -11.12
C LEU A 288 8.94 13.93 -11.17
N PRO A 289 10.22 13.62 -10.90
CA PRO A 289 11.30 14.62 -11.01
C PRO A 289 11.45 15.16 -12.43
N ARG A 290 11.28 14.29 -13.44
CA ARG A 290 11.38 14.70 -14.85
C ARG A 290 10.20 15.57 -15.28
N PHE A 291 9.00 15.30 -14.80
CA PHE A 291 7.85 16.20 -15.00
C PHE A 291 8.14 17.58 -14.40
N SER A 292 8.60 17.63 -13.14
CA SER A 292 8.92 18.89 -12.47
C SER A 292 9.99 19.70 -13.22
N GLU A 293 11.01 19.04 -13.74
CA GLU A 293 12.06 19.66 -14.56
C GLU A 293 11.50 20.25 -15.87
N LEU A 294 10.71 19.45 -16.61
CA LEU A 294 10.16 19.87 -17.89
C LEU A 294 9.16 21.02 -17.73
N VAL A 295 8.39 21.01 -16.65
CA VAL A 295 7.46 22.10 -16.27
C VAL A 295 8.25 23.36 -15.92
N ALA A 296 9.28 23.27 -15.06
CA ALA A 296 10.12 24.40 -14.68
C ALA A 296 10.85 25.03 -15.87
N LEU A 297 11.26 24.24 -16.85
CA LEU A 297 11.94 24.69 -18.09
C LEU A 297 10.94 25.13 -19.18
N ASN A 298 9.64 25.08 -18.92
CA ASN A 298 8.56 25.39 -19.88
C ASN A 298 8.68 24.61 -21.21
N ARG A 299 9.18 23.36 -21.18
CA ARG A 299 9.38 22.52 -22.38
C ARG A 299 8.13 21.67 -22.66
N ILE A 300 7.04 22.32 -23.05
CA ILE A 300 5.71 21.70 -23.15
C ILE A 300 5.68 20.51 -24.13
N GLU A 301 6.27 20.64 -25.33
CA GLU A 301 6.25 19.54 -26.32
C GLU A 301 7.04 18.29 -25.84
N ARG A 302 8.16 18.51 -25.16
CA ARG A 302 8.91 17.40 -24.53
C ARG A 302 8.13 16.79 -23.37
N LEU A 303 7.41 17.60 -22.61
CA LEU A 303 6.53 17.15 -21.53
C LEU A 303 5.42 16.24 -22.06
N LYS A 304 4.72 16.66 -23.13
CA LYS A 304 3.69 15.86 -23.80
C LYS A 304 4.24 14.51 -24.29
N SER A 305 5.33 14.54 -25.04
CA SER A 305 5.97 13.31 -25.54
C SER A 305 6.38 12.37 -24.40
N PHE A 306 7.00 12.90 -23.34
CA PHE A 306 7.41 12.11 -22.18
C PHE A 306 6.21 11.59 -21.38
N TYR A 307 5.11 12.39 -21.26
CA TYR A 307 3.86 12.00 -20.62
C TYR A 307 3.23 10.79 -21.33
N HIS A 308 3.05 10.85 -22.66
CA HIS A 308 2.48 9.75 -23.44
C HIS A 308 3.35 8.49 -23.39
N THR A 309 4.67 8.63 -23.57
CA THR A 309 5.58 7.50 -23.46
C THR A 309 5.50 6.83 -22.09
N SER A 310 5.51 7.62 -21.03
CA SER A 310 5.42 7.10 -19.65
C SER A 310 4.06 6.44 -19.36
N ASN A 311 2.96 6.98 -19.88
CA ASN A 311 1.63 6.36 -19.76
C ASN A 311 1.54 5.02 -20.49
N GLN A 312 2.16 4.88 -21.67
CA GLN A 312 2.23 3.60 -22.37
C GLN A 312 3.02 2.56 -21.58
N VAL A 313 4.13 2.96 -20.93
CA VAL A 313 4.88 2.06 -20.02
C VAL A 313 4.02 1.62 -18.85
N VAL A 314 3.29 2.57 -18.20
CA VAL A 314 2.35 2.24 -17.13
C VAL A 314 1.25 1.30 -17.64
N ALA A 315 0.66 1.58 -18.80
CA ALA A 315 -0.40 0.75 -19.36
C ALA A 315 0.10 -0.69 -19.62
N VAL A 316 1.27 -0.86 -20.22
CA VAL A 316 1.87 -2.20 -20.47
C VAL A 316 2.17 -2.94 -19.18
N ALA A 317 2.62 -2.26 -18.12
CA ALA A 317 2.91 -2.89 -16.84
C ALA A 317 1.65 -3.28 -16.06
N ILE A 318 0.62 -2.43 -16.08
CA ILE A 318 -0.55 -2.53 -15.19
C ILE A 318 -1.72 -3.27 -15.83
N VAL A 319 -2.06 -2.93 -17.08
CA VAL A 319 -3.30 -3.42 -17.70
C VAL A 319 -3.32 -4.93 -17.87
N PRO A 320 -2.25 -5.60 -18.39
CA PRO A 320 -2.26 -7.05 -18.50
C PRO A 320 -2.43 -7.76 -17.16
N ALA A 321 -1.74 -7.29 -16.11
CA ALA A 321 -1.87 -7.84 -14.77
C ALA A 321 -3.29 -7.66 -14.21
N THR A 322 -3.89 -6.49 -14.42
CA THR A 322 -5.28 -6.19 -14.06
C THR A 322 -6.25 -7.16 -14.74
N VAL A 323 -6.10 -7.35 -16.05
CA VAL A 323 -6.99 -8.18 -16.84
C VAL A 323 -6.87 -9.66 -16.45
N VAL A 324 -5.65 -10.15 -16.22
CA VAL A 324 -5.44 -11.54 -15.73
C VAL A 324 -6.08 -11.73 -14.36
N LEU A 325 -5.87 -10.81 -13.41
CA LEU A 325 -6.49 -10.90 -12.08
C LEU A 325 -8.02 -10.81 -12.13
N ALA A 326 -8.60 -10.08 -13.09
CA ALA A 326 -10.04 -9.96 -13.22
C ALA A 326 -10.66 -11.21 -13.91
N VAL A 327 -10.08 -11.64 -15.02
CA VAL A 327 -10.62 -12.75 -15.83
C VAL A 327 -10.41 -14.10 -15.15
N PHE A 328 -9.23 -14.30 -14.56
CA PHE A 328 -8.85 -15.55 -13.87
C PHE A 328 -8.96 -15.45 -12.35
N ALA A 329 -9.83 -14.56 -11.84
CA ALA A 329 -9.95 -14.30 -10.40
C ALA A 329 -10.18 -15.57 -9.56
N ALA A 330 -11.07 -16.45 -10.01
CA ALA A 330 -11.36 -17.72 -9.33
C ALA A 330 -10.16 -18.67 -9.38
N ASP A 331 -9.50 -18.79 -10.53
CA ASP A 331 -8.34 -19.64 -10.71
C ASP A 331 -7.14 -19.16 -9.87
N VAL A 332 -6.88 -17.85 -9.88
CA VAL A 332 -5.82 -17.24 -9.07
C VAL A 332 -6.07 -17.51 -7.59
N LEU A 333 -7.27 -17.25 -7.08
CA LEU A 333 -7.60 -17.49 -5.68
C LEU A 333 -7.52 -18.98 -5.33
N ARG A 334 -8.00 -19.88 -6.20
CA ARG A 334 -7.92 -21.31 -5.99
C ARG A 334 -6.47 -21.82 -5.94
N LEU A 335 -5.64 -21.39 -6.88
CA LEU A 335 -4.23 -21.76 -6.93
C LEU A 335 -3.46 -21.19 -5.73
N TRP A 336 -3.77 -19.98 -5.31
CA TRP A 336 -3.09 -19.31 -4.21
C TRP A 336 -3.49 -19.84 -2.84
N THR A 337 -4.81 -20.01 -2.58
CA THR A 337 -5.30 -20.46 -1.27
C THR A 337 -5.44 -21.97 -1.15
N GLY A 338 -5.61 -22.68 -2.27
CA GLY A 338 -5.94 -24.10 -2.32
C GLY A 338 -7.41 -24.41 -1.97
N SER A 339 -8.28 -23.39 -1.85
CA SER A 339 -9.69 -23.52 -1.44
C SER A 339 -10.64 -23.12 -2.58
N ASP A 340 -11.51 -24.06 -3.00
CA ASP A 340 -12.56 -23.77 -3.99
C ASP A 340 -13.66 -22.88 -3.41
N GLU A 341 -13.91 -22.98 -2.11
CA GLU A 341 -14.89 -22.13 -1.42
C GLU A 341 -14.46 -20.67 -1.45
N VAL A 342 -13.20 -20.40 -1.02
CA VAL A 342 -12.64 -19.04 -1.07
C VAL A 342 -12.61 -18.51 -2.49
N ALA A 343 -12.24 -19.34 -3.46
CA ALA A 343 -12.23 -18.96 -4.87
C ALA A 343 -13.61 -18.52 -5.36
N ARG A 344 -14.67 -19.33 -5.09
CA ARG A 344 -16.03 -18.97 -5.51
C ARG A 344 -16.55 -17.70 -4.86
N MET A 345 -16.32 -17.52 -3.56
CA MET A 345 -16.89 -16.39 -2.81
C MET A 345 -16.11 -15.09 -2.99
N ALA A 346 -14.78 -15.15 -3.11
CA ALA A 346 -13.95 -13.96 -3.21
C ALA A 346 -13.62 -13.54 -4.66
N ALA A 347 -13.83 -14.40 -5.67
CA ALA A 347 -13.52 -14.08 -7.06
C ALA A 347 -14.26 -12.84 -7.61
N PRO A 348 -15.56 -12.66 -7.38
CA PRO A 348 -16.24 -11.44 -7.83
C PRO A 348 -15.66 -10.17 -7.19
N VAL A 349 -15.31 -10.25 -5.91
CA VAL A 349 -14.69 -9.15 -5.18
C VAL A 349 -13.31 -8.83 -5.76
N LEU A 350 -12.48 -9.87 -6.01
CA LEU A 350 -11.17 -9.70 -6.60
C LEU A 350 -11.26 -9.07 -7.99
N ALA A 351 -12.17 -9.54 -8.85
CA ALA A 351 -12.34 -9.00 -10.19
C ALA A 351 -12.72 -7.51 -10.17
N LEU A 352 -13.70 -7.12 -9.34
CA LEU A 352 -14.13 -5.73 -9.21
C LEU A 352 -13.01 -4.83 -8.66
N LEU A 353 -12.34 -5.27 -7.61
CA LEU A 353 -11.23 -4.52 -7.02
C LEU A 353 -10.03 -4.44 -7.98
N ALA A 354 -9.70 -5.52 -8.68
CA ALA A 354 -8.59 -5.53 -9.64
C ALA A 354 -8.82 -4.51 -10.76
N VAL A 355 -10.01 -4.48 -11.36
CA VAL A 355 -10.34 -3.49 -12.38
C VAL A 355 -10.30 -2.07 -11.81
N GLY A 356 -10.87 -1.85 -10.62
CA GLY A 356 -10.85 -0.55 -9.95
C GLY A 356 -9.42 -0.06 -9.67
N TYR A 357 -8.56 -0.91 -9.11
CA TYR A 357 -7.14 -0.56 -8.87
C TYR A 357 -6.35 -0.42 -10.17
N GLY A 358 -6.65 -1.19 -11.21
CA GLY A 358 -6.04 -1.06 -12.53
C GLY A 358 -6.32 0.30 -13.16
N ILE A 359 -7.59 0.72 -13.17
CA ILE A 359 -8.00 2.05 -13.64
C ILE A 359 -7.30 3.14 -12.80
N ASN A 360 -7.29 3.01 -11.47
CA ASN A 360 -6.61 3.94 -10.58
C ASN A 360 -5.12 4.07 -10.91
N ALA A 361 -4.45 2.94 -11.09
CA ALA A 361 -3.02 2.89 -11.36
C ALA A 361 -2.64 3.50 -12.72
N THR A 362 -3.49 3.36 -13.76
CA THR A 362 -3.24 4.00 -15.06
C THR A 362 -3.34 5.52 -15.02
N MET A 363 -4.08 6.09 -14.05
CA MET A 363 -4.23 7.55 -13.88
C MET A 363 -3.12 8.17 -13.01
N THR A 364 -2.21 7.38 -12.44
CA THR A 364 -1.21 7.85 -11.46
C THR A 364 -0.30 8.97 -12.01
N LEU A 365 0.05 8.92 -13.31
CA LEU A 365 0.91 9.93 -13.94
C LEU A 365 0.21 11.27 -14.17
N ALA A 366 -1.10 11.28 -14.38
CA ALA A 366 -1.88 12.52 -14.46
C ALA A 366 -1.90 13.23 -13.11
N TRP A 367 -1.95 12.46 -12.00
CA TRP A 367 -1.82 13.03 -10.65
C TRP A 367 -0.39 13.53 -10.36
N ALA A 368 0.64 12.78 -10.79
CA ALA A 368 2.02 13.24 -10.71
C ALA A 368 2.24 14.56 -11.46
N LEU A 369 1.59 14.71 -12.60
CA LEU A 369 1.66 15.93 -13.40
C LEU A 369 1.01 17.12 -12.67
N GLN A 370 -0.14 16.92 -11.99
CA GLN A 370 -0.73 17.96 -11.13
C GLN A 370 0.22 18.42 -10.03
N VAL A 371 0.94 17.48 -9.40
CA VAL A 371 1.94 17.79 -8.37
C VAL A 371 3.09 18.60 -8.98
N ALA A 372 3.56 18.25 -10.17
CA ALA A 372 4.63 18.97 -10.87
C ALA A 372 4.22 20.42 -11.22
N TYR A 373 2.94 20.66 -11.51
CA TYR A 373 2.37 22.00 -11.73
C TYR A 373 1.97 22.73 -10.44
N GLY A 374 2.16 22.12 -9.26
CA GLY A 374 1.76 22.70 -7.97
C GLY A 374 0.24 22.75 -7.74
N GLN A 375 -0.56 22.06 -8.55
CA GLN A 375 -2.04 22.08 -8.49
C GLN A 375 -2.60 21.08 -7.46
N THR A 376 -2.08 21.10 -6.23
CA THR A 376 -2.48 20.15 -5.15
C THR A 376 -3.90 20.41 -4.64
N ARG A 377 -4.40 21.64 -4.78
CA ARG A 377 -5.75 22.02 -4.31
C ARG A 377 -6.87 21.23 -5.03
N PHE A 378 -6.69 20.95 -6.31
CA PHE A 378 -7.65 20.15 -7.07
C PHE A 378 -7.75 18.71 -6.53
N GLY A 379 -6.60 18.06 -6.28
CA GLY A 379 -6.54 16.73 -5.68
C GLY A 379 -7.17 16.68 -4.28
N LEU A 380 -6.99 17.73 -3.47
CA LEU A 380 -7.62 17.84 -2.16
C LEU A 380 -9.15 17.89 -2.26
N VAL A 381 -9.69 18.75 -3.10
CA VAL A 381 -11.15 18.87 -3.33
C VAL A 381 -11.72 17.56 -3.86
N GLN A 382 -11.07 16.94 -4.84
CA GLN A 382 -11.45 15.64 -5.36
C GLN A 382 -11.50 14.58 -4.24
N SER A 383 -10.50 14.54 -3.37
CA SER A 383 -10.41 13.59 -2.26
C SER A 383 -11.56 13.78 -1.26
N ILE A 384 -11.88 15.03 -0.91
CA ILE A 384 -13.00 15.33 0.00
C ILE A 384 -14.33 14.89 -0.61
N VAL A 385 -14.58 15.27 -1.87
CA VAL A 385 -15.80 14.88 -2.60
C VAL A 385 -15.91 13.36 -2.66
N SER A 386 -14.81 12.67 -2.96
CA SER A 386 -14.78 11.20 -3.03
C SER A 386 -15.13 10.55 -1.72
N VAL A 387 -14.60 11.04 -0.59
CA VAL A 387 -14.94 10.51 0.76
C VAL A 387 -16.41 10.72 1.06
N LEU A 388 -16.95 11.91 0.79
CA LEU A 388 -18.35 12.24 1.06
C LEU A 388 -19.35 11.33 0.31
N PHE A 389 -18.99 10.90 -0.92
CA PHE A 389 -19.82 9.98 -1.70
C PHE A 389 -19.51 8.51 -1.40
N ALA A 390 -18.22 8.16 -1.27
CA ALA A 390 -17.82 6.77 -1.10
C ALA A 390 -18.30 6.18 0.23
N VAL A 391 -18.21 6.93 1.34
CA VAL A 391 -18.60 6.43 2.68
C VAL A 391 -20.06 5.96 2.71
N PRO A 392 -21.08 6.78 2.38
CA PRO A 392 -22.47 6.32 2.38
C PRO A 392 -22.75 5.27 1.30
N ALA A 393 -22.12 5.38 0.13
CA ALA A 393 -22.30 4.41 -0.96
C ALA A 393 -21.76 3.03 -0.57
N ILE A 394 -20.58 2.94 0.05
CA ILE A 394 -20.01 1.68 0.52
C ILE A 394 -20.90 1.08 1.62
N ALA A 395 -21.36 1.89 2.60
CA ALA A 395 -22.24 1.41 3.65
C ALA A 395 -23.54 0.83 3.08
N TRP A 396 -24.20 1.57 2.18
CA TRP A 396 -25.44 1.11 1.54
C TRP A 396 -25.22 -0.14 0.68
N ALA A 397 -24.17 -0.15 -0.16
CA ALA A 397 -23.90 -1.26 -1.06
C ALA A 397 -23.48 -2.53 -0.29
N ALA A 398 -22.69 -2.37 0.80
CA ALA A 398 -22.32 -3.49 1.67
C ALA A 398 -23.52 -4.12 2.35
N MET A 399 -24.48 -3.33 2.84
CA MET A 399 -25.71 -3.84 3.48
C MET A 399 -26.63 -4.57 2.49
N ARG A 400 -26.63 -4.21 1.21
CA ARG A 400 -27.50 -4.80 0.18
C ARG A 400 -26.84 -5.96 -0.58
N PHE A 401 -25.56 -5.85 -0.85
CA PHE A 401 -24.83 -6.74 -1.78
C PHE A 401 -23.54 -7.32 -1.15
N GLY A 402 -23.34 -7.14 0.15
CA GLY A 402 -22.19 -7.66 0.87
C GLY A 402 -20.85 -7.12 0.36
N ALA A 403 -19.81 -7.95 0.40
CA ALA A 403 -18.45 -7.63 0.00
C ALA A 403 -18.33 -7.16 -1.47
N ALA A 404 -19.11 -7.78 -2.38
CA ALA A 404 -19.11 -7.42 -3.80
C ALA A 404 -19.73 -6.02 -4.02
N GLY A 405 -20.74 -5.64 -3.22
CA GLY A 405 -21.31 -4.31 -3.24
C GLY A 405 -20.28 -3.24 -2.89
N ALA A 406 -19.51 -3.44 -1.82
CA ALA A 406 -18.44 -2.51 -1.45
C ALA A 406 -17.34 -2.43 -2.52
N ALA A 407 -16.93 -3.56 -3.11
CA ALA A 407 -15.95 -3.61 -4.18
C ALA A 407 -16.44 -2.86 -5.45
N SER A 408 -17.74 -2.96 -5.76
CA SER A 408 -18.32 -2.25 -6.91
C SER A 408 -18.30 -0.73 -6.72
N VAL A 409 -18.46 -0.22 -5.50
CA VAL A 409 -18.34 1.23 -5.24
C VAL A 409 -16.92 1.72 -5.53
N TRP A 410 -15.89 0.95 -5.17
CA TRP A 410 -14.51 1.28 -5.53
C TRP A 410 -14.30 1.33 -7.04
N LEU A 411 -14.84 0.37 -7.78
CA LEU A 411 -14.80 0.38 -9.24
C LEU A 411 -15.52 1.61 -9.82
N LEU A 412 -16.74 1.87 -9.37
CA LEU A 412 -17.55 3.02 -9.84
C LEU A 412 -16.88 4.36 -9.54
N LEU A 413 -16.23 4.50 -8.38
CA LEU A 413 -15.46 5.68 -8.02
C LEU A 413 -14.31 5.91 -9.02
N ASN A 414 -13.58 4.86 -9.37
CA ASN A 414 -12.47 4.97 -10.32
C ASN A 414 -12.94 5.16 -11.77
N LEU A 415 -14.09 4.61 -12.15
CA LEU A 415 -14.75 4.97 -13.41
C LEU A 415 -15.18 6.44 -13.44
N GLY A 416 -15.67 6.97 -12.32
CA GLY A 416 -15.96 8.40 -12.15
C GLY A 416 -14.70 9.27 -12.31
N TYR A 417 -13.56 8.84 -11.74
CA TYR A 417 -12.28 9.54 -11.96
C TYR A 417 -11.86 9.51 -13.43
N LEU A 418 -12.03 8.37 -14.08
CA LEU A 418 -11.73 8.22 -15.50
C LEU A 418 -12.60 9.14 -16.35
N ALA A 419 -13.91 9.19 -16.09
CA ALA A 419 -14.89 9.94 -16.91
C ALA A 419 -14.93 11.45 -16.59
N ILE A 420 -14.61 11.87 -15.37
CA ILE A 420 -14.78 13.26 -14.92
C ILE A 420 -13.42 13.88 -14.61
N THR A 421 -12.62 13.25 -13.75
CA THR A 421 -11.38 13.84 -13.26
C THR A 421 -10.30 13.92 -14.34
N MET A 422 -10.14 12.87 -15.15
CA MET A 422 -9.17 12.87 -16.24
C MET A 422 -9.41 13.96 -17.28
N PRO A 423 -10.65 14.16 -17.78
CA PRO A 423 -10.96 15.32 -18.65
C PRO A 423 -10.65 16.67 -18.00
N LEU A 424 -10.97 16.84 -16.71
CA LEU A 424 -10.72 18.10 -16.01
C LEU A 424 -9.22 18.38 -15.84
N ILE A 425 -8.41 17.36 -15.55
CA ILE A 425 -6.95 17.48 -15.47
C ILE A 425 -6.37 17.88 -16.83
N HIS A 426 -6.75 17.16 -17.89
CA HIS A 426 -6.21 17.40 -19.22
C HIS A 426 -6.62 18.79 -19.76
N ARG A 427 -7.86 19.22 -19.56
CA ARG A 427 -8.29 20.57 -19.96
C ARG A 427 -7.47 21.68 -19.32
N ARG A 428 -6.97 21.46 -18.08
CA ARG A 428 -6.21 22.49 -17.34
C ARG A 428 -4.70 22.43 -17.59
N ILE A 429 -4.14 21.22 -17.77
CA ILE A 429 -2.68 21.01 -17.75
C ILE A 429 -2.14 20.69 -19.15
N LEU A 430 -2.80 19.80 -19.89
CA LEU A 430 -2.42 19.38 -21.24
C LEU A 430 -3.64 19.40 -22.18
N PRO A 431 -4.11 20.60 -22.58
CA PRO A 431 -5.27 20.70 -23.47
C PRO A 431 -5.01 19.97 -24.80
N GLY A 432 -6.02 19.21 -25.25
CA GLY A 432 -5.96 18.44 -26.49
C GLY A 432 -5.39 17.04 -26.38
N GLU A 433 -4.71 16.69 -25.29
CA GLU A 433 -4.03 15.37 -25.17
C GLU A 433 -4.92 14.25 -24.57
N LEU A 434 -6.13 14.55 -24.13
CA LEU A 434 -7.05 13.56 -23.54
C LEU A 434 -7.38 12.42 -24.49
N ALA A 435 -7.73 12.73 -25.74
CA ALA A 435 -8.07 11.72 -26.74
C ALA A 435 -6.86 10.82 -27.04
N SER A 436 -5.65 11.40 -27.14
CA SER A 436 -4.40 10.64 -27.32
C SER A 436 -4.15 9.73 -26.13
N TRP A 437 -4.39 10.18 -24.91
CA TRP A 437 -4.23 9.35 -23.71
C TRP A 437 -5.17 8.14 -23.72
N TYR A 438 -6.47 8.33 -24.04
CA TYR A 438 -7.40 7.21 -24.14
C TYR A 438 -7.07 6.29 -25.31
N LEU A 439 -6.95 6.82 -26.53
CA LEU A 439 -6.96 6.04 -27.76
C LEU A 439 -5.58 5.50 -28.18
N ARG A 440 -4.49 6.16 -27.76
CA ARG A 440 -3.13 5.75 -28.13
C ARG A 440 -2.35 5.11 -26.98
N ASP A 441 -2.56 5.59 -25.74
CA ASP A 441 -1.74 5.13 -24.63
C ASP A 441 -2.39 3.93 -23.91
N VAL A 442 -3.72 3.95 -23.68
CA VAL A 442 -4.39 2.95 -22.84
C VAL A 442 -5.21 1.95 -23.65
N ALA A 443 -6.09 2.39 -24.54
CA ALA A 443 -7.06 1.53 -25.21
C ALA A 443 -6.43 0.39 -26.05
N PRO A 444 -5.34 0.59 -26.83
CA PRO A 444 -4.75 -0.51 -27.59
C PRO A 444 -4.20 -1.63 -26.69
N VAL A 445 -3.53 -1.22 -25.58
CA VAL A 445 -3.02 -2.19 -24.60
C VAL A 445 -4.16 -2.90 -23.90
N ALA A 446 -5.22 -2.18 -23.53
CA ALA A 446 -6.36 -2.75 -22.84
C ALA A 446 -7.13 -3.73 -23.73
N SER A 447 -7.46 -3.35 -24.97
CA SER A 447 -8.19 -4.21 -25.89
C SER A 447 -7.42 -5.48 -26.23
N ALA A 448 -6.13 -5.38 -26.51
CA ALA A 448 -5.29 -6.53 -26.81
C ALA A 448 -5.15 -7.47 -25.60
N SER A 449 -4.94 -6.91 -24.40
CA SER A 449 -4.85 -7.71 -23.16
C SER A 449 -6.17 -8.41 -22.83
N VAL A 450 -7.31 -7.71 -22.97
CA VAL A 450 -8.64 -8.31 -22.74
C VAL A 450 -8.90 -9.42 -23.75
N ALA A 451 -8.66 -9.19 -25.03
CA ALA A 451 -8.84 -10.20 -26.07
C ALA A 451 -7.96 -11.44 -25.80
N ALA A 452 -6.69 -11.27 -25.49
CA ALA A 452 -5.78 -12.37 -25.20
C ALA A 452 -6.22 -13.16 -23.95
N ALA A 453 -6.61 -12.48 -22.87
CA ALA A 453 -7.05 -13.14 -21.65
C ALA A 453 -8.37 -13.88 -21.82
N LEU A 454 -9.36 -13.30 -22.53
CA LEU A 454 -10.65 -13.97 -22.80
C LEU A 454 -10.48 -15.18 -23.71
N LEU A 455 -9.64 -15.09 -24.74
CA LEU A 455 -9.30 -16.23 -25.59
C LEU A 455 -8.62 -17.33 -24.76
N ALA A 456 -7.66 -16.98 -23.92
CA ALA A 456 -7.02 -17.95 -23.04
C ALA A 456 -8.00 -18.57 -22.04
N ALA A 457 -8.92 -17.79 -21.46
CA ALA A 457 -9.92 -18.29 -20.53
C ALA A 457 -10.87 -19.31 -21.19
N ARG A 458 -11.26 -19.07 -22.45
CA ARG A 458 -12.14 -19.98 -23.18
C ARG A 458 -11.54 -21.39 -23.38
N TRP A 459 -10.22 -21.48 -23.47
CA TRP A 459 -9.51 -22.73 -23.77
C TRP A 459 -8.86 -23.38 -22.57
N LEU A 460 -8.51 -22.59 -21.55
CA LEU A 460 -7.69 -23.01 -20.41
C LEU A 460 -8.41 -22.97 -19.07
N SER A 461 -9.53 -22.22 -18.93
CA SER A 461 -10.25 -22.17 -17.65
C SER A 461 -11.28 -23.31 -17.56
N PRO A 462 -11.44 -23.97 -16.40
CA PRO A 462 -10.69 -23.77 -15.16
C PRO A 462 -9.26 -24.33 -15.21
N LEU A 463 -8.30 -23.58 -14.68
CA LEU A 463 -6.91 -24.03 -14.64
C LEU A 463 -6.74 -25.26 -13.75
N PRO A 464 -5.86 -26.22 -14.05
CA PRO A 464 -5.58 -27.37 -13.19
C PRO A 464 -4.98 -26.92 -11.85
N ARG A 465 -5.02 -27.83 -10.85
CA ARG A 465 -4.42 -27.55 -9.54
C ARG A 465 -2.90 -27.77 -9.54
N GLY A 466 -2.21 -27.15 -8.61
CA GLY A 466 -0.79 -27.35 -8.38
C GLY A 466 0.13 -26.71 -9.42
N ALA A 467 1.29 -27.32 -9.66
CA ALA A 467 2.33 -26.75 -10.52
C ALA A 467 1.89 -26.53 -11.98
N ALA A 468 1.07 -27.43 -12.52
CA ALA A 468 0.54 -27.30 -13.87
C ALA A 468 -0.35 -26.05 -14.02
N GLY A 469 -1.21 -25.77 -13.04
CA GLY A 469 -2.05 -24.58 -13.05
C GLY A 469 -1.23 -23.29 -12.90
N LEU A 470 -0.21 -23.30 -12.05
CA LEU A 470 0.72 -22.18 -11.92
C LEU A 470 1.49 -21.93 -13.24
N ALA A 471 1.94 -22.98 -13.91
CA ALA A 471 2.61 -22.86 -15.20
C ALA A 471 1.68 -22.29 -16.29
N GLN A 472 0.42 -22.76 -16.32
CA GLN A 472 -0.58 -22.23 -17.26
C GLN A 472 -0.95 -20.77 -16.93
N LEU A 473 -1.10 -20.41 -15.67
CA LEU A 473 -1.34 -19.02 -15.27
C LEU A 473 -0.16 -18.11 -15.65
N ALA A 474 1.07 -18.58 -15.48
CA ALA A 474 2.27 -17.87 -15.92
C ALA A 474 2.30 -17.68 -17.44
N LEU A 475 1.94 -18.73 -18.20
CA LEU A 475 1.83 -18.66 -19.66
C LEU A 475 0.77 -17.65 -20.10
N VAL A 476 -0.42 -17.71 -19.51
CA VAL A 476 -1.51 -16.75 -19.79
C VAL A 476 -1.07 -15.33 -19.46
N SER A 477 -0.41 -15.14 -18.34
CA SER A 477 0.12 -13.82 -17.94
C SER A 477 1.16 -13.31 -18.93
N ALA A 478 2.07 -14.18 -19.39
CA ALA A 478 3.09 -13.83 -20.39
C ALA A 478 2.45 -13.50 -21.76
N LEU A 479 1.48 -14.29 -22.22
CA LEU A 479 0.74 -14.06 -23.46
C LEU A 479 -0.05 -12.75 -23.42
N THR A 480 -0.74 -12.48 -22.30
CA THR A 480 -1.52 -11.26 -22.12
C THR A 480 -0.62 -10.04 -22.06
N LEU A 481 0.55 -10.15 -21.38
CA LEU A 481 1.56 -9.09 -21.34
C LEU A 481 2.15 -8.85 -22.74
N ALA A 482 2.51 -9.90 -23.46
CA ALA A 482 3.07 -9.79 -24.81
C ALA A 482 2.07 -9.15 -25.78
N ALA A 483 0.78 -9.55 -25.74
CA ALA A 483 -0.26 -8.95 -26.56
C ALA A 483 -0.44 -7.45 -26.26
N GLY A 484 -0.51 -7.06 -24.98
CA GLY A 484 -0.59 -5.66 -24.56
C GLY A 484 0.65 -4.87 -24.94
N ALA A 485 1.86 -5.42 -24.76
CA ALA A 485 3.11 -4.79 -25.13
C ALA A 485 3.21 -4.55 -26.65
N LEU A 486 2.89 -5.53 -27.47
CA LEU A 486 2.88 -5.42 -28.93
C LEU A 486 1.83 -4.42 -29.45
N ALA A 487 0.73 -4.22 -28.71
CA ALA A 487 -0.27 -3.21 -29.04
C ALA A 487 0.20 -1.77 -28.70
N SER A 488 1.19 -1.61 -27.81
CA SER A 488 1.74 -0.32 -27.45
C SER A 488 2.54 0.30 -28.60
N GLY A 489 2.26 1.56 -28.93
CA GLY A 489 3.02 2.33 -29.93
C GLY A 489 4.49 2.49 -29.56
N PHE A 490 4.75 2.72 -28.27
CA PHE A 490 6.11 2.84 -27.73
C PHE A 490 6.91 1.56 -27.94
N VAL A 491 6.39 0.40 -27.53
CA VAL A 491 7.11 -0.88 -27.68
C VAL A 491 7.36 -1.19 -29.14
N ARG A 492 6.37 -0.98 -30.03
CA ARG A 492 6.54 -1.16 -31.48
C ARG A 492 7.65 -0.26 -32.08
N SER A 493 7.76 0.98 -31.63
CA SER A 493 8.80 1.89 -32.07
C SER A 493 10.20 1.42 -31.64
N GLN A 494 10.34 0.91 -30.40
CA GLN A 494 11.59 0.36 -29.91
C GLN A 494 12.01 -0.91 -30.66
N LEU A 495 11.07 -1.83 -30.93
CA LEU A 495 11.33 -3.04 -31.70
C LEU A 495 11.79 -2.71 -33.14
N ARG A 496 11.15 -1.73 -33.78
CA ARG A 496 11.59 -1.26 -35.12
C ARG A 496 13.00 -0.64 -35.12
N ALA A 497 13.36 0.06 -34.05
CA ALA A 497 14.70 0.63 -33.90
C ALA A 497 15.79 -0.42 -33.63
N LEU A 498 15.43 -1.59 -33.09
CA LEU A 498 16.36 -2.70 -32.85
C LEU A 498 16.50 -3.63 -34.07
N ALA A 499 15.47 -3.73 -34.91
CA ALA A 499 15.48 -4.61 -36.09
C ALA A 499 16.69 -4.39 -37.04
N PRO A 500 17.12 -3.16 -37.35
CA PRO A 500 18.31 -2.93 -38.19
C PRO A 500 19.65 -3.29 -37.53
N ARG A 501 19.67 -3.56 -36.22
CA ARG A 501 20.89 -3.93 -35.47
C ARG A 501 21.08 -5.45 -35.34
N LEU A 502 20.09 -6.23 -35.77
CA LEU A 502 20.09 -7.69 -35.70
C LEU A 502 20.28 -8.36 -37.07
N VAL A 503 20.34 -7.56 -38.14
CA VAL A 503 20.78 -7.92 -39.51
C VAL A 503 22.13 -7.30 -39.78
#